data_d26848259ec87f595edb70478482019f
#
_entry.id   d26848259ec87f595edb70478482019f
#
_cell.length_a   1.000
_cell.length_b   1.000
_cell.length_c   1.000
_cell.angle_alpha   90.00
_cell.angle_beta   90.00
_cell.angle_gamma   90.00
#
_symmetry.space_group_name_H-M   'P 1'
#
loop_
_entity.id
_entity.type
_entity.pdbx_description
1 polymer ?
#
loop_
_entity_poly.entity_id
_entity_poly.type
_entity_poly.pdbx_seq_one_letter_code
_entity_poly.pdbx_strand_id
1 'polypeptide(L)'
;RLLEKRGFRTQLNWVPPRGVDDAGEVDLIATLDGHLFVIEVKSTFMRRSQRDAWLHATTTLRKAGDQLRRKLEAVSLAIASDPELRALLDLTEDRVPTRQHGWIADTSIECDHQRFGGFLKVSVEELLIALRDDRHLLNDPEGLLAGNDRVDRSRDADTSRATWTLYPDGFSAERFIAVIETEAVWHH
;
A
#
# COMPACT_ATOMS: atom_id res chain seq x y z
N ARG A 1 -2.45 -4.59 10.19
CA ARG A 1 -1.51 -5.40 11.00
C ARG A 1 -0.06 -5.34 10.50
N LEU A 2 0.24 -5.61 9.18
CA LEU A 2 1.63 -5.52 8.68
C LEU A 2 2.15 -4.08 8.69
N LEU A 3 1.36 -3.13 8.22
CA LEU A 3 1.68 -1.71 8.28
C LEU A 3 1.94 -1.27 9.73
N GLU A 4 1.09 -1.65 10.67
CA GLU A 4 1.25 -1.32 12.10
C GLU A 4 2.53 -1.94 12.68
N LYS A 5 2.88 -3.16 12.29
CA LYS A 5 4.17 -3.79 12.67
C LYS A 5 5.38 -3.00 12.16
N ARG A 6 5.23 -2.23 11.09
CA ARG A 6 6.25 -1.33 10.53
C ARG A 6 6.17 0.10 11.05
N GLY A 7 5.30 0.36 12.04
CA GLY A 7 5.18 1.65 12.70
C GLY A 7 4.15 2.60 12.10
N PHE A 8 3.44 2.20 11.05
CA PHE A 8 2.35 3.02 10.53
C PHE A 8 1.20 3.13 11.53
N ARG A 9 0.57 4.31 11.58
CA ARG A 9 -0.79 4.47 12.07
C ARG A 9 -1.73 4.27 10.92
N THR A 10 -2.81 3.50 11.11
CA THR A 10 -3.70 3.11 10.02
C THR A 10 -5.15 3.31 10.39
N GLN A 11 -5.95 3.77 9.42
CA GLN A 11 -7.40 3.81 9.49
C GLN A 11 -7.96 3.10 8.24
N LEU A 12 -8.83 2.11 8.46
CA LEU A 12 -9.50 1.35 7.40
C LEU A 12 -10.92 1.85 7.22
N ASN A 13 -11.43 1.76 5.99
CA ASN A 13 -12.83 1.97 5.64
C ASN A 13 -13.38 3.28 6.22
N TRP A 14 -12.58 4.35 6.08
CA TRP A 14 -12.98 5.65 6.57
C TRP A 14 -13.98 6.30 5.63
N VAL A 15 -15.09 6.78 6.19
CA VAL A 15 -16.14 7.50 5.45
C VAL A 15 -16.07 8.96 5.82
N PRO A 16 -15.89 9.87 4.84
CA PRO A 16 -15.91 11.31 5.09
C PRO A 16 -17.22 11.75 5.75
N PRO A 17 -17.19 12.74 6.65
CA PRO A 17 -18.40 13.35 7.19
C PRO A 17 -19.32 13.85 6.07
N ARG A 18 -20.64 13.78 6.29
CA ARG A 18 -21.64 14.25 5.32
C ARG A 18 -21.40 15.72 4.96
N GLY A 19 -21.34 16.02 3.67
CA GLY A 19 -21.15 17.39 3.15
C GLY A 19 -19.76 17.65 2.56
N VAL A 20 -18.83 16.73 2.71
CA VAL A 20 -17.58 16.70 1.92
C VAL A 20 -17.89 15.88 0.66
N ASP A 21 -17.52 16.42 -0.48
CA ASP A 21 -17.80 15.86 -1.81
C ASP A 21 -17.78 14.33 -1.86
N ASP A 22 -18.55 13.75 -2.79
CA ASP A 22 -18.82 12.33 -3.05
C ASP A 22 -17.51 11.49 -3.27
N ALA A 23 -16.60 11.55 -2.30
CA ALA A 23 -15.33 10.82 -2.31
C ALA A 23 -15.55 9.32 -2.06
N GLY A 24 -16.69 8.97 -1.43
CA GLY A 24 -16.99 7.62 -1.00
C GLY A 24 -16.09 7.15 0.15
N GLU A 25 -16.17 5.87 0.48
CA GLU A 25 -15.36 5.24 1.51
C GLU A 25 -13.87 5.19 1.07
N VAL A 26 -12.96 5.52 1.97
CA VAL A 26 -11.51 5.41 1.78
C VAL A 26 -11.05 4.08 2.36
N ASP A 27 -10.54 3.19 1.52
CA ASP A 27 -10.22 1.81 1.91
C ASP A 27 -9.12 1.76 2.97
N LEU A 28 -8.05 2.54 2.80
CA LEU A 28 -6.95 2.63 3.75
C LEU A 28 -6.32 4.02 3.76
N ILE A 29 -6.21 4.58 4.96
CA ILE A 29 -5.37 5.75 5.27
C ILE A 29 -4.25 5.26 6.17
N ALA A 30 -3.01 5.68 5.90
CA ALA A 30 -1.87 5.37 6.75
C ALA A 30 -0.93 6.56 6.88
N THR A 31 -0.26 6.68 8.03
CA THR A 31 0.74 7.72 8.27
C THR A 31 2.02 7.11 8.85
N LEU A 32 3.16 7.60 8.41
CA LEU A 32 4.49 7.27 8.94
C LEU A 32 5.48 8.37 8.59
N ASP A 33 6.34 8.77 9.51
CA ASP A 33 7.44 9.72 9.32
C ASP A 33 7.05 11.02 8.59
N GLY A 34 5.86 11.57 8.87
CA GLY A 34 5.34 12.77 8.21
C GLY A 34 4.81 12.56 6.79
N HIS A 35 4.66 11.32 6.36
CA HIS A 35 4.02 10.94 5.10
C HIS A 35 2.60 10.45 5.34
N LEU A 36 1.68 10.87 4.47
CA LEU A 36 0.30 10.37 4.38
C LEU A 36 0.19 9.46 3.17
N PHE A 37 -0.37 8.28 3.37
CA PHE A 37 -0.71 7.33 2.32
C PHE A 37 -2.23 7.17 2.27
N VAL A 38 -2.80 7.32 1.08
CA VAL A 38 -4.18 6.97 0.79
C VAL A 38 -4.16 5.88 -0.26
N ILE A 39 -4.69 4.71 0.07
CA ILE A 39 -4.62 3.54 -0.79
C ILE A 39 -6.04 3.10 -1.16
N GLU A 40 -6.29 3.05 -2.45
CA GLU A 40 -7.48 2.47 -3.05
C GLU A 40 -7.24 1.00 -3.33
N VAL A 41 -8.03 0.10 -2.78
CA VAL A 41 -7.86 -1.34 -2.94
C VAL A 41 -8.81 -1.87 -4.02
N LYS A 42 -8.26 -2.63 -4.97
CA LYS A 42 -9.04 -3.34 -5.97
C LYS A 42 -8.79 -4.84 -5.83
N SER A 43 -9.87 -5.58 -5.60
CA SER A 43 -9.85 -7.04 -5.64
C SER A 43 -10.45 -7.48 -6.96
N THR A 44 -9.65 -8.09 -7.81
CA THR A 44 -10.08 -8.49 -9.14
C THR A 44 -9.85 -9.97 -9.36
N PHE A 45 -10.76 -10.59 -10.14
CA PHE A 45 -10.59 -11.98 -10.56
C PHE A 45 -9.48 -12.11 -11.59
N MET A 46 -8.90 -13.31 -11.66
CA MET A 46 -7.92 -13.66 -12.69
C MET A 46 -8.53 -13.42 -14.08
N ARG A 47 -7.87 -12.60 -14.88
CA ARG A 47 -8.30 -12.31 -16.25
C ARG A 47 -7.88 -13.45 -17.16
N ARG A 48 -8.80 -13.82 -18.06
CA ARG A 48 -8.59 -14.96 -18.97
C ARG A 48 -8.21 -14.53 -20.39
N SER A 49 -8.24 -13.23 -20.68
CA SER A 49 -7.96 -12.73 -22.02
C SER A 49 -7.30 -11.35 -21.99
N GLN A 50 -6.60 -11.00 -23.07
CA GLN A 50 -6.04 -9.66 -23.27
C GLN A 50 -7.14 -8.58 -23.29
N ARG A 51 -8.34 -8.92 -23.76
CA ARG A 51 -9.49 -8.02 -23.74
C ARG A 51 -9.90 -7.69 -22.31
N ASP A 52 -9.92 -8.68 -21.41
CA ASP A 52 -10.28 -8.46 -20.01
C ASP A 52 -9.22 -7.61 -19.31
N ALA A 53 -7.94 -7.82 -19.62
CA ALA A 53 -6.84 -6.98 -19.11
C ALA A 53 -6.97 -5.53 -19.60
N TRP A 54 -7.27 -5.33 -20.88
CA TRP A 54 -7.49 -4.01 -21.46
C TRP A 54 -8.71 -3.32 -20.84
N LEU A 55 -9.84 -4.02 -20.68
CA LEU A 55 -11.02 -3.49 -20.04
C LEU A 55 -10.74 -3.09 -18.59
N HIS A 56 -10.00 -3.90 -17.86
CA HIS A 56 -9.62 -3.58 -16.49
C HIS A 56 -8.80 -2.29 -16.42
N ALA A 57 -7.76 -2.18 -17.24
CA ALA A 57 -6.92 -0.98 -17.29
C ALA A 57 -7.72 0.28 -17.66
N THR A 58 -8.56 0.19 -18.70
CA THR A 58 -9.29 1.34 -19.26
C THR A 58 -10.53 1.74 -18.48
N THR A 59 -11.10 0.83 -17.68
CA THR A 59 -12.30 1.11 -16.87
C THR A 59 -12.01 1.12 -15.37
N THR A 60 -11.62 -0.03 -14.82
CA THR A 60 -11.48 -0.21 -13.36
C THR A 60 -10.33 0.61 -12.79
N LEU A 61 -9.13 0.48 -13.36
CA LEU A 61 -7.96 1.19 -12.85
C LEU A 61 -8.03 2.70 -13.13
N ARG A 62 -8.56 3.10 -14.29
CA ARG A 62 -8.79 4.51 -14.58
C ARG A 62 -9.78 5.13 -13.60
N LYS A 63 -10.91 4.44 -13.34
CA LYS A 63 -11.89 4.88 -12.32
C LYS A 63 -11.28 4.92 -10.93
N ALA A 64 -10.42 3.96 -10.58
CA ALA A 64 -9.71 3.95 -9.30
C ALA A 64 -8.83 5.20 -9.13
N GLY A 65 -8.12 5.63 -10.17
CA GLY A 65 -7.33 6.86 -10.15
C GLY A 65 -8.19 8.11 -9.90
N ASP A 66 -9.35 8.21 -10.56
CA ASP A 66 -10.28 9.33 -10.35
C ASP A 66 -10.91 9.32 -8.94
N GLN A 67 -11.21 8.13 -8.42
CA GLN A 67 -11.68 7.97 -7.04
C GLN A 67 -10.60 8.39 -6.04
N LEU A 68 -9.36 7.92 -6.24
CA LEU A 68 -8.25 8.19 -5.34
C LEU A 68 -7.91 9.67 -5.23
N ARG A 69 -8.04 10.44 -6.33
CA ARG A 69 -7.86 11.90 -6.29
C ARG A 69 -8.85 12.54 -5.33
N ARG A 70 -10.15 12.23 -5.44
CA ARG A 70 -11.19 12.76 -4.55
C ARG A 70 -11.00 12.32 -3.11
N LYS A 71 -10.61 11.05 -2.90
CA LYS A 71 -10.32 10.51 -1.57
C LYS A 71 -9.13 11.22 -0.91
N LEU A 72 -8.08 11.51 -1.66
CA LEU A 72 -6.89 12.22 -1.17
C LEU A 72 -7.25 13.66 -0.75
N GLU A 73 -8.02 14.36 -1.55
CA GLU A 73 -8.53 15.71 -1.22
C GLU A 73 -9.40 15.69 0.04
N ALA A 74 -10.35 14.72 0.13
CA ALA A 74 -11.21 14.57 1.30
C ALA A 74 -10.44 14.27 2.58
N VAL A 75 -9.44 13.37 2.53
CA VAL A 75 -8.58 13.03 3.67
C VAL A 75 -7.75 14.24 4.09
N SER A 76 -7.19 14.98 3.13
CA SER A 76 -6.39 16.19 3.42
C SER A 76 -7.20 17.26 4.12
N LEU A 77 -8.44 17.50 3.68
CA LEU A 77 -9.36 18.42 4.32
C LEU A 77 -9.77 17.94 5.73
N ALA A 78 -10.03 16.64 5.88
CA ALA A 78 -10.39 16.06 7.16
C ALA A 78 -9.23 16.14 8.17
N ILE A 79 -7.99 15.87 7.76
CA ILE A 79 -6.81 16.04 8.64
C ILE A 79 -6.71 17.48 9.15
N ALA A 80 -7.10 18.48 8.36
CA ALA A 80 -7.08 19.87 8.79
C ALA A 80 -8.21 20.22 9.78
N SER A 81 -9.36 19.56 9.70
CA SER A 81 -10.60 19.97 10.39
C SER A 81 -11.20 18.96 11.37
N ASP A 82 -10.86 17.67 11.25
CA ASP A 82 -11.43 16.57 12.03
C ASP A 82 -10.45 16.10 13.13
N PRO A 83 -10.72 16.44 14.40
CA PRO A 83 -9.87 16.01 15.53
C PRO A 83 -9.91 14.49 15.74
N GLU A 84 -11.02 13.82 15.38
CA GLU A 84 -11.17 12.38 15.59
C GLU A 84 -10.26 11.61 14.62
N LEU A 85 -10.26 11.98 13.35
CA LEU A 85 -9.35 11.38 12.37
C LEU A 85 -7.88 11.64 12.74
N ARG A 86 -7.55 12.85 13.21
CA ARG A 86 -6.19 13.16 13.70
C ARG A 86 -5.79 12.28 14.87
N ALA A 87 -6.69 12.07 15.83
CA ALA A 87 -6.41 11.21 16.99
C ALA A 87 -6.19 9.75 16.56
N LEU A 88 -7.00 9.22 15.64
CA LEU A 88 -6.84 7.87 15.10
C LEU A 88 -5.49 7.66 14.38
N LEU A 89 -5.01 8.69 13.68
CA LEU A 89 -3.74 8.67 12.97
C LEU A 89 -2.55 9.14 13.81
N ASP A 90 -2.75 9.43 15.11
CA ASP A 90 -1.74 9.93 16.04
C ASP A 90 -1.06 11.23 15.54
N LEU A 91 -1.86 12.12 14.93
CA LEU A 91 -1.40 13.39 14.39
C LEU A 91 -1.61 14.51 15.39
N THR A 92 -0.52 15.16 15.78
CA THR A 92 -0.53 16.41 16.56
C THR A 92 -0.39 17.61 15.62
N GLU A 93 -0.60 18.83 16.14
CA GLU A 93 -0.43 20.07 15.34
C GLU A 93 0.98 20.17 14.73
N ASP A 94 1.99 19.69 15.44
CA ASP A 94 3.39 19.69 14.99
C ASP A 94 3.74 18.51 14.05
N ARG A 95 2.83 17.55 13.87
CA ARG A 95 3.04 16.31 13.10
C ARG A 95 2.05 16.13 11.97
N VAL A 96 1.61 17.21 11.36
CA VAL A 96 0.77 17.12 10.14
C VAL A 96 1.60 16.58 8.99
N PRO A 97 1.12 15.58 8.24
CA PRO A 97 1.84 15.04 7.09
C PRO A 97 2.10 16.14 6.06
N THR A 98 3.35 16.26 5.63
CA THR A 98 3.77 17.26 4.63
C THR A 98 3.86 16.67 3.23
N ARG A 99 3.90 15.35 3.12
CA ARG A 99 3.99 14.61 1.86
C ARG A 99 2.83 13.63 1.75
N GLN A 100 2.21 13.58 0.58
CA GLN A 100 1.02 12.75 0.32
C GLN A 100 1.29 11.77 -0.81
N HIS A 101 0.87 10.52 -0.60
CA HIS A 101 1.04 9.44 -1.57
C HIS A 101 -0.32 8.76 -1.78
N GLY A 102 -0.68 8.60 -3.05
CA GLY A 102 -1.85 7.83 -3.45
C GLY A 102 -1.41 6.62 -4.25
N TRP A 103 -1.85 5.43 -3.84
CA TRP A 103 -1.57 4.19 -4.57
C TRP A 103 -2.85 3.41 -4.84
N ILE A 104 -2.89 2.74 -5.98
CA ILE A 104 -3.94 1.78 -6.32
C ILE A 104 -3.36 0.39 -6.07
N ALA A 105 -3.77 -0.25 -4.98
CA ALA A 105 -3.38 -1.63 -4.66
C ALA A 105 -4.34 -2.62 -5.32
N ASP A 106 -3.84 -3.48 -6.19
CA ASP A 106 -4.64 -4.48 -6.89
C ASP A 106 -4.12 -5.90 -6.59
N THR A 107 -5.02 -6.86 -6.52
CA THR A 107 -4.66 -8.28 -6.36
C THR A 107 -4.00 -8.89 -7.59
N SER A 108 -3.92 -8.18 -8.71
CA SER A 108 -3.21 -8.62 -9.91
C SER A 108 -1.90 -7.88 -10.11
N ILE A 109 -0.94 -8.56 -10.73
CA ILE A 109 0.35 -7.99 -11.15
C ILE A 109 0.26 -7.27 -12.51
N GLU A 110 -0.85 -7.42 -13.24
CA GLU A 110 -1.03 -6.77 -14.53
C GLU A 110 -1.08 -5.26 -14.37
N CYS A 111 -0.42 -4.55 -15.26
CA CYS A 111 -0.28 -3.09 -15.23
C CYS A 111 0.44 -2.57 -13.98
N ASP A 112 1.23 -3.38 -13.27
CA ASP A 112 2.08 -2.89 -12.19
C ASP A 112 2.97 -1.77 -12.68
N HIS A 113 3.25 -0.82 -11.79
CA HIS A 113 4.03 0.39 -12.04
C HIS A 113 3.50 1.33 -13.13
N GLN A 114 2.33 1.04 -13.71
CA GLN A 114 1.63 2.02 -14.55
C GLN A 114 0.86 3.03 -13.68
N ARG A 115 0.68 4.23 -14.22
CA ARG A 115 -0.05 5.30 -13.53
C ARG A 115 -1.43 5.51 -14.12
N PHE A 116 -2.44 5.56 -13.23
CA PHE A 116 -3.83 5.82 -13.58
C PHE A 116 -4.30 7.07 -12.84
N GLY A 117 -4.71 8.09 -13.58
CA GLY A 117 -5.05 9.38 -13.00
C GLY A 117 -3.87 10.09 -12.30
N GLY A 118 -2.63 9.70 -12.60
CA GLY A 118 -1.41 10.18 -11.95
C GLY A 118 -0.92 9.30 -10.79
N PHE A 119 -1.72 8.36 -10.33
CA PHE A 119 -1.42 7.48 -9.19
C PHE A 119 -0.81 6.14 -9.63
N LEU A 120 0.18 5.68 -8.89
CA LEU A 120 0.86 4.43 -9.13
C LEU A 120 -0.08 3.26 -8.80
N LYS A 121 -0.14 2.27 -9.70
CA LYS A 121 -0.74 0.97 -9.43
C LYS A 121 0.36 0.02 -8.98
N VAL A 122 0.13 -0.65 -7.86
CA VAL A 122 1.03 -1.67 -7.29
C VAL A 122 0.24 -2.94 -6.97
N SER A 123 0.87 -4.09 -7.08
CA SER A 123 0.24 -5.33 -6.64
C SER A 123 0.24 -5.44 -5.11
N VAL A 124 -0.77 -6.10 -4.60
CA VAL A 124 -0.81 -6.45 -3.16
C VAL A 124 0.39 -7.34 -2.80
N GLU A 125 0.82 -8.19 -3.72
CA GLU A 125 1.99 -9.05 -3.53
C GLU A 125 3.26 -8.24 -3.30
N GLU A 126 3.53 -7.24 -4.12
CA GLU A 126 4.68 -6.35 -3.96
C GLU A 126 4.65 -5.61 -2.62
N LEU A 127 3.48 -5.05 -2.26
CA LEU A 127 3.32 -4.40 -0.95
C LEU A 127 3.59 -5.35 0.22
N LEU A 128 3.15 -6.61 0.11
CA LEU A 128 3.39 -7.60 1.16
C LEU A 128 4.87 -7.96 1.27
N ILE A 129 5.57 -8.16 0.16
CA ILE A 129 7.01 -8.45 0.14
C ILE A 129 7.78 -7.26 0.73
N ALA A 130 7.48 -6.04 0.28
CA ALA A 130 8.12 -4.84 0.79
C ALA A 130 7.88 -4.63 2.31
N LEU A 131 6.67 -4.86 2.80
CA LEU A 131 6.35 -4.72 4.23
C LEU A 131 6.94 -5.84 5.09
N ARG A 132 7.09 -7.04 4.56
CA ARG A 132 7.71 -8.16 5.28
C ARG A 132 9.22 -8.11 5.25
N ASP A 133 9.79 -7.49 4.22
CA ASP A 133 11.23 -7.49 3.94
C ASP A 133 11.76 -8.91 3.75
N ASP A 134 10.99 -9.72 3.04
CA ASP A 134 11.39 -11.07 2.70
C ASP A 134 10.79 -11.49 1.34
N ARG A 135 11.42 -12.44 0.70
CA ARG A 135 10.95 -13.06 -0.54
C ARG A 135 10.15 -14.34 -0.29
N HIS A 136 9.67 -14.52 0.91
CA HIS A 136 8.99 -15.73 1.32
C HIS A 136 7.80 -16.08 0.42
N LEU A 137 7.03 -15.06 -0.03
CA LEU A 137 5.93 -15.24 -1.00
C LEU A 137 6.38 -15.91 -2.29
N LEU A 138 7.59 -15.61 -2.77
CA LEU A 138 8.14 -16.20 -3.99
C LEU A 138 8.77 -17.58 -3.74
N ASN A 139 9.26 -17.84 -2.51
CA ASN A 139 10.00 -19.05 -2.17
C ASN A 139 9.14 -20.14 -1.51
N ASP A 140 8.06 -19.77 -0.82
CA ASP A 140 7.16 -20.70 -0.16
C ASP A 140 5.69 -20.22 -0.21
N PRO A 141 5.06 -20.28 -1.39
CA PRO A 141 3.67 -19.85 -1.54
C PRO A 141 2.68 -20.75 -0.76
N GLU A 142 3.03 -22.02 -0.52
CA GLU A 142 2.18 -22.97 0.23
C GLU A 142 2.15 -22.63 1.73
N GLY A 143 3.29 -22.29 2.32
CA GLY A 143 3.37 -21.88 3.72
C GLY A 143 2.58 -20.61 3.98
N LEU A 144 2.49 -19.73 3.00
CA LEU A 144 1.71 -18.49 3.08
C LEU A 144 0.20 -18.77 3.08
N LEU A 145 -0.27 -19.66 2.20
CA LEU A 145 -1.67 -20.08 2.12
C LEU A 145 -2.12 -20.83 3.37
N ALA A 146 -1.20 -21.57 4.00
CA ALA A 146 -1.46 -22.30 5.25
C ALA A 146 -1.55 -21.38 6.49
N GLY A 147 -1.33 -20.06 6.34
CA GLY A 147 -1.37 -19.12 7.46
C GLY A 147 -0.23 -19.29 8.46
N ASN A 148 0.80 -20.02 8.09
CA ASN A 148 1.99 -20.20 8.91
C ASN A 148 2.84 -18.91 8.89
N ASP A 149 2.48 -17.96 9.77
CA ASP A 149 3.31 -16.78 10.08
C ASP A 149 4.66 -17.16 10.75
N ARG A 150 4.86 -18.44 11.00
CA ARG A 150 6.11 -18.96 11.54
C ARG A 150 7.00 -19.43 10.40
N VAL A 151 7.76 -18.51 9.86
CA VAL A 151 9.00 -18.90 9.18
C VAL A 151 9.84 -19.61 10.24
N ASP A 152 9.95 -20.92 10.12
CA ASP A 152 10.89 -21.68 10.94
C ASP A 152 12.29 -21.28 10.49
N ARG A 153 12.83 -20.23 11.15
CA ARG A 153 14.19 -19.71 10.93
C ARG A 153 15.28 -20.76 11.23
N SER A 154 14.87 -21.94 11.69
CA SER A 154 15.79 -22.99 12.12
C SER A 154 16.23 -23.93 11.00
N ARG A 155 15.58 -23.92 9.82
CA ARG A 155 15.84 -24.94 8.79
C ARG A 155 16.90 -24.63 7.76
N ASP A 156 17.27 -23.38 7.55
CA ASP A 156 18.34 -23.03 6.62
C ASP A 156 19.26 -21.96 7.22
N ALA A 157 20.21 -22.41 8.03
CA ALA A 157 21.38 -21.63 8.38
C ALA A 157 22.34 -21.50 7.17
N ASP A 158 21.81 -21.19 5.99
CA ASP A 158 22.62 -20.79 4.87
C ASP A 158 22.88 -19.29 5.01
N THR A 159 24.15 -18.97 5.27
CA THR A 159 24.67 -17.63 5.51
C THR A 159 24.39 -16.63 4.37
N SER A 160 23.90 -17.06 3.22
CA SER A 160 23.50 -16.21 2.11
C SER A 160 22.15 -15.49 2.33
N ARG A 161 21.28 -16.00 3.22
CA ARG A 161 19.99 -15.38 3.55
C ARG A 161 20.08 -14.19 4.51
N ALA A 162 21.15 -14.13 5.30
CA ALA A 162 21.33 -13.09 6.33
C ALA A 162 21.68 -11.71 5.77
N THR A 163 21.96 -11.60 4.47
CA THR A 163 22.43 -10.35 3.86
C THR A 163 21.42 -9.65 2.97
N TRP A 164 20.27 -10.29 2.67
CA TRP A 164 19.28 -9.66 1.79
C TRP A 164 18.22 -8.92 2.61
N THR A 165 18.17 -7.63 2.43
CA THR A 165 17.12 -6.76 2.95
C THR A 165 16.88 -5.59 1.99
N LEU A 166 15.62 -5.20 1.84
CA LEU A 166 15.22 -3.98 1.14
C LEU A 166 15.59 -2.71 1.93
N TYR A 167 15.90 -2.88 3.23
CA TYR A 167 16.08 -1.80 4.20
C TYR A 167 17.39 -1.92 4.96
N PRO A 168 18.57 -1.84 4.29
CA PRO A 168 19.86 -2.03 4.95
C PRO A 168 20.12 -1.01 6.08
N ASP A 169 19.56 0.20 5.96
CA ASP A 169 19.69 1.27 6.95
C ASP A 169 18.45 1.37 7.88
N GLY A 170 17.59 0.35 7.87
CA GLY A 170 16.35 0.35 8.61
C GLY A 170 15.13 0.79 7.78
N PHE A 171 13.95 0.47 8.31
CA PHE A 171 12.68 0.79 7.68
C PHE A 171 12.28 2.24 7.97
N SER A 172 11.96 2.99 6.93
CA SER A 172 11.38 4.34 6.99
C SER A 172 10.36 4.54 5.89
N ALA A 173 9.50 5.56 6.02
CA ALA A 173 8.53 5.91 4.98
C ALA A 173 9.22 6.23 3.64
N GLU A 174 10.28 7.04 3.66
CA GLU A 174 11.04 7.38 2.44
C GLU A 174 11.63 6.14 1.76
N ARG A 175 12.22 5.25 2.55
CA ARG A 175 12.80 4.03 1.98
C ARG A 175 11.73 3.09 1.45
N PHE A 176 10.60 2.95 2.16
CA PHE A 176 9.47 2.16 1.69
C PHE A 176 8.92 2.68 0.36
N ILE A 177 8.74 3.99 0.23
CA ILE A 177 8.32 4.63 -1.01
C ILE A 177 9.34 4.34 -2.12
N ALA A 178 10.63 4.52 -1.86
CA ALA A 178 11.68 4.26 -2.83
C ALA A 178 11.66 2.78 -3.28
N VAL A 179 11.49 1.83 -2.37
CA VAL A 179 11.40 0.40 -2.68
C VAL A 179 10.24 0.10 -3.63
N ILE A 180 9.08 0.70 -3.38
CA ILE A 180 7.90 0.53 -4.25
C ILE A 180 8.10 1.27 -5.59
N GLU A 181 8.50 2.54 -5.58
CA GLU A 181 8.57 3.35 -6.80
C GLU A 181 9.69 2.94 -7.76
N THR A 182 10.73 2.25 -7.28
CA THR A 182 11.85 1.75 -8.10
C THR A 182 11.74 0.26 -8.44
N GLU A 183 10.61 -0.38 -8.13
CA GLU A 183 10.41 -1.82 -8.35
C GLU A 183 11.49 -2.71 -7.68
N ALA A 184 12.07 -2.23 -6.56
CA ALA A 184 13.21 -2.91 -5.93
C ALA A 184 12.90 -4.35 -5.49
N VAL A 185 11.63 -4.66 -5.25
CA VAL A 185 11.16 -6.01 -4.92
C VAL A 185 11.46 -6.99 -6.07
N TRP A 186 11.42 -6.54 -7.33
CA TRP A 186 11.52 -7.38 -8.52
C TRP A 186 12.94 -7.44 -9.13
N HIS A 187 13.82 -6.54 -8.75
CA HIS A 187 15.15 -6.35 -9.35
C HIS A 187 16.30 -7.11 -8.67
N HIS A 188 16.02 -8.21 -7.95
CA HIS A 188 17.08 -8.98 -7.25
C HIS A 188 17.16 -10.44 -7.67
#